data_01c58a74c51a1a9804c8994324918cfb
#
_entry.id   01c58a74c51a1a9804c8994324918cfb
#
_cell.length_a   1.000
_cell.length_b   1.000
_cell.length_c   1.000
_cell.angle_alpha   90.00
_cell.angle_beta   90.00
_cell.angle_gamma   90.00
#
_symmetry.space_group_name_H-M   'P 1'
#
loop_
_entity.id
_entity.type
_entity.pdbx_description
1 polymer ?
#
loop_
_entity_poly.entity_id
_entity_poly.type
_entity_poly.pdbx_seq_one_letter_code
_entity_poly.pdbx_strand_id
1 'polypeptide(L)'
;SLHTGHQTSNQLIHQNALTAFKKWLTRHDCFIAGANAFPFGPFHAAKVKESAYRPDWRSPWRVDYTRQVAWILADLLPEGSTANLTTVPGGWADDWRTPDDHKLALQNLARAAAHCRDISEITGCRIQIAIEPEPGCAWQLFDPAVEAAGPEIVWCVDTCHFAVDFKPLPLRNWRRIGRVQLSTALECQNTP
;
A
#
# COMPACT_ATOMS: atom_id res chain seq x y z
N SER A 1 -6.49 7.56 7.47
CA SER A 1 -5.89 6.31 7.01
C SER A 1 -5.52 5.43 8.21
N LEU A 2 -5.81 4.13 8.14
CA LEU A 2 -5.40 3.15 9.14
C LEU A 2 -3.95 2.73 8.88
N HIS A 3 -3.10 2.86 9.88
CA HIS A 3 -1.70 2.41 9.83
C HIS A 3 -1.53 1.23 10.78
N THR A 4 -1.28 0.05 10.24
CA THR A 4 -1.05 -1.16 11.05
C THR A 4 0.14 -1.93 10.50
N GLY A 5 1.05 -2.37 11.38
CA GLY A 5 2.03 -3.39 11.02
C GLY A 5 1.39 -4.80 11.07
N HIS A 6 2.10 -5.79 10.56
CA HIS A 6 1.64 -7.18 10.50
C HIS A 6 1.18 -7.73 11.87
N GLN A 7 1.93 -7.45 12.94
CA GLN A 7 1.56 -7.90 14.29
C GLN A 7 0.23 -7.31 14.75
N THR A 8 0.03 -6.01 14.54
CA THR A 8 -1.23 -5.34 14.92
C THR A 8 -2.40 -5.84 14.07
N SER A 9 -2.19 -6.06 12.78
CA SER A 9 -3.22 -6.66 11.89
C SER A 9 -3.67 -8.02 12.39
N ASN A 10 -2.74 -8.87 12.79
CA ASN A 10 -3.05 -10.17 13.39
C ASN A 10 -3.85 -10.05 14.69
N GLN A 11 -3.47 -9.12 15.57
CA GLN A 11 -4.21 -8.88 16.82
C GLN A 11 -5.63 -8.40 16.56
N LEU A 12 -5.83 -7.51 15.58
CA LEU A 12 -7.17 -7.02 15.21
C LEU A 12 -8.08 -8.15 14.75
N ILE A 13 -7.58 -9.11 13.95
CA ILE A 13 -8.37 -10.23 13.44
C ILE A 13 -8.66 -11.26 14.52
N HIS A 14 -7.65 -11.64 15.31
CA HIS A 14 -7.74 -12.82 16.20
C HIS A 14 -8.31 -12.53 17.60
N GLN A 15 -8.33 -11.30 18.05
CA GLN A 15 -8.69 -10.95 19.43
C GLN A 15 -10.04 -10.26 19.59
N ASN A 16 -10.93 -10.36 18.60
CA ASN A 16 -12.20 -9.59 18.56
C ASN A 16 -11.99 -8.06 18.73
N ALA A 17 -10.74 -7.60 18.59
CA ALA A 17 -10.37 -6.20 18.76
C ALA A 17 -10.99 -5.32 17.67
N LEU A 18 -11.28 -5.89 16.50
CA LEU A 18 -11.91 -5.19 15.39
C LEU A 18 -13.33 -4.71 15.75
N THR A 19 -14.11 -5.55 16.42
CA THR A 19 -15.45 -5.17 16.91
C THR A 19 -15.36 -4.03 17.93
N ALA A 20 -14.41 -4.07 18.85
CA ALA A 20 -14.19 -3.01 19.82
C ALA A 20 -13.74 -1.71 19.13
N PHE A 21 -12.88 -1.81 18.12
CA PHE A 21 -12.44 -0.67 17.33
C PHE A 21 -13.57 -0.03 16.51
N LYS A 22 -14.45 -0.84 15.89
CA LYS A 22 -15.66 -0.32 15.24
C LYS A 22 -16.53 0.49 16.20
N LYS A 23 -16.79 -0.04 17.38
CA LYS A 23 -17.58 0.68 18.41
C LYS A 23 -16.90 1.97 18.83
N TRP A 24 -15.56 1.97 18.92
CA TRP A 24 -14.81 3.18 19.22
C TRP A 24 -14.93 4.21 18.11
N LEU A 25 -14.77 3.82 16.83
CA LEU A 25 -14.96 4.71 15.68
C LEU A 25 -16.34 5.36 15.68
N THR A 26 -17.40 4.56 15.85
CA THR A 26 -18.78 5.06 15.90
C THR A 26 -18.99 6.06 17.04
N ARG A 27 -18.45 5.74 18.25
CA ARG A 27 -18.56 6.63 19.42
C ARG A 27 -17.88 7.98 19.21
N HIS A 28 -16.83 8.04 18.41
CA HIS A 28 -16.05 9.25 18.18
C HIS A 28 -16.36 9.93 16.84
N ASP A 29 -17.43 9.50 16.18
CA ASP A 29 -17.84 10.01 14.86
C ASP A 29 -16.68 9.99 13.85
N CYS A 30 -15.93 8.88 13.83
CA CYS A 30 -14.78 8.66 12.96
C CYS A 30 -15.03 7.52 12.00
N PHE A 31 -14.44 7.59 10.82
CA PHE A 31 -14.45 6.51 9.84
C PHE A 31 -13.04 6.28 9.24
N ILE A 32 -12.84 5.10 8.71
CA ILE A 32 -11.59 4.73 8.00
C ILE A 32 -11.82 4.87 6.50
N ALA A 33 -11.09 5.79 5.85
CA ALA A 33 -11.19 6.03 4.41
C ALA A 33 -10.19 5.19 3.58
N GLY A 34 -9.23 4.53 4.23
CA GLY A 34 -8.21 3.72 3.58
C GLY A 34 -7.16 3.24 4.57
N ALA A 35 -6.26 2.39 4.13
CA ALA A 35 -5.21 1.84 4.98
C ALA A 35 -3.81 2.09 4.39
N ASN A 36 -2.80 1.97 5.25
CA ASN A 36 -1.41 1.91 4.85
C ASN A 36 -0.83 0.55 5.25
N ALA A 37 -0.55 -0.30 4.25
CA ALA A 37 0.07 -1.61 4.37
C ALA A 37 1.54 -1.58 3.91
N PHE A 38 2.17 -0.42 3.89
CA PHE A 38 3.56 -0.27 3.49
C PHE A 38 4.50 -0.92 4.52
N PRO A 39 4.55 -0.46 5.79
CA PRO A 39 5.44 -1.04 6.78
C PRO A 39 4.90 -2.39 7.29
N PHE A 40 5.70 -3.43 7.18
CA PHE A 40 5.37 -4.74 7.73
C PHE A 40 5.70 -4.82 9.24
N GLY A 41 6.85 -4.30 9.61
CA GLY A 41 7.34 -4.26 10.99
C GLY A 41 7.00 -2.96 11.72
N PRO A 42 7.52 -2.76 12.95
CA PRO A 42 7.35 -1.53 13.70
C PRO A 42 8.09 -0.38 13.02
N PHE A 43 7.34 0.62 12.58
CA PHE A 43 7.85 1.77 11.82
C PHE A 43 8.64 2.77 12.68
N HIS A 44 8.48 2.73 13.99
CA HIS A 44 9.10 3.69 14.92
C HIS A 44 10.40 3.20 15.57
N ALA A 45 10.95 2.06 15.14
CA ALA A 45 12.23 1.58 15.62
C ALA A 45 13.40 2.36 14.97
N ALA A 46 14.46 2.63 15.72
CA ALA A 46 15.64 3.32 15.23
C ALA A 46 16.29 2.56 14.05
N LYS A 47 16.47 3.21 12.89
CA LYS A 47 16.99 2.71 11.62
C LYS A 47 16.02 1.80 10.82
N VAL A 48 14.95 2.40 10.33
CA VAL A 48 13.98 1.69 9.46
C VAL A 48 14.41 1.68 7.99
N LYS A 49 14.95 2.77 7.46
CA LYS A 49 15.41 2.95 6.06
C LYS A 49 14.99 1.81 5.09
N GLU A 50 15.94 1.11 4.48
CA GLU A 50 15.70 0.02 3.52
C GLU A 50 14.92 -1.18 4.09
N SER A 51 14.97 -1.41 5.40
CA SER A 51 14.19 -2.47 6.06
C SER A 51 12.67 -2.24 6.04
N ALA A 52 12.22 -0.99 5.83
CA ALA A 52 10.79 -0.68 5.68
C ALA A 52 10.16 -1.37 4.46
N TYR A 53 10.97 -1.60 3.41
CA TYR A 53 10.52 -2.24 2.18
C TYR A 53 10.43 -3.76 2.29
N ARG A 54 10.85 -4.36 3.40
CA ARG A 54 10.87 -5.80 3.61
C ARG A 54 9.78 -6.25 4.60
N PRO A 55 9.16 -7.43 4.36
CA PRO A 55 9.26 -8.23 3.15
C PRO A 55 8.69 -7.48 1.94
N ASP A 56 9.38 -7.58 0.79
CA ASP A 56 8.95 -7.00 -0.48
C ASP A 56 7.97 -7.92 -1.23
N TRP A 57 7.57 -7.52 -2.45
CA TRP A 57 6.59 -8.28 -3.22
C TRP A 57 7.08 -9.65 -3.74
N ARG A 58 8.38 -9.98 -3.62
CA ARG A 58 8.88 -11.35 -3.88
C ARG A 58 8.47 -12.33 -2.78
N SER A 59 8.07 -11.84 -1.63
CA SER A 59 7.73 -12.64 -0.46
C SER A 59 6.24 -12.94 -0.37
N PRO A 60 5.83 -14.21 -0.13
CA PRO A 60 4.43 -14.54 0.14
C PRO A 60 3.90 -13.86 1.40
N TRP A 61 4.75 -13.52 2.36
CA TRP A 61 4.35 -12.77 3.56
C TRP A 61 3.76 -11.39 3.23
N ARG A 62 4.25 -10.74 2.15
CA ARG A 62 3.67 -9.47 1.69
C ARG A 62 2.25 -9.68 1.18
N VAL A 63 1.99 -10.77 0.46
CA VAL A 63 0.64 -11.12 -0.03
C VAL A 63 -0.32 -11.35 1.13
N ASP A 64 0.09 -12.17 2.09
CA ASP A 64 -0.75 -12.51 3.24
C ASP A 64 -1.05 -11.28 4.11
N TYR A 65 -0.06 -10.45 4.35
CA TYR A 65 -0.25 -9.19 5.09
C TYR A 65 -1.19 -8.23 4.36
N THR A 66 -1.01 -8.05 3.04
CA THR A 66 -1.88 -7.20 2.23
C THR A 66 -3.32 -7.71 2.27
N ARG A 67 -3.52 -9.01 2.16
CA ARG A 67 -4.84 -9.65 2.29
C ARG A 67 -5.47 -9.39 3.66
N GLN A 68 -4.70 -9.52 4.75
CA GLN A 68 -5.19 -9.25 6.11
C GLN A 68 -5.65 -7.80 6.25
N VAL A 69 -4.86 -6.84 5.77
CA VAL A 69 -5.23 -5.42 5.83
C VAL A 69 -6.45 -5.13 4.96
N ALA A 70 -6.57 -5.79 3.79
CA ALA A 70 -7.75 -5.67 2.93
C ALA A 70 -9.03 -6.15 3.62
N TRP A 71 -9.00 -7.28 4.33
CA TRP A 71 -10.13 -7.78 5.14
C TRP A 71 -10.50 -6.83 6.27
N ILE A 72 -9.51 -6.34 7.02
CA ILE A 72 -9.74 -5.35 8.08
C ILE A 72 -10.39 -4.10 7.52
N LEU A 73 -9.88 -3.61 6.38
CA LEU A 73 -10.40 -2.42 5.73
C LEU A 73 -11.84 -2.63 5.27
N ALA A 74 -12.13 -3.72 4.59
CA ALA A 74 -13.47 -4.05 4.11
C ALA A 74 -14.49 -4.15 5.25
N ASP A 75 -14.08 -4.75 6.40
CA ASP A 75 -14.92 -4.86 7.59
C ASP A 75 -15.19 -3.49 8.27
N LEU A 76 -14.29 -2.53 8.13
CA LEU A 76 -14.43 -1.18 8.70
C LEU A 76 -15.19 -0.20 7.81
N LEU A 77 -15.41 -0.52 6.55
CA LEU A 77 -16.06 0.34 5.57
C LEU A 77 -17.60 0.17 5.60
N PRO A 78 -18.34 1.23 5.28
CA PRO A 78 -19.74 1.09 4.92
C PRO A 78 -19.91 0.25 3.64
N GLU A 79 -20.97 -0.53 3.57
CA GLU A 79 -21.31 -1.32 2.38
C GLU A 79 -21.36 -0.45 1.11
N GLY A 80 -20.90 -0.99 -0.02
CA GLY A 80 -20.83 -0.28 -1.30
C GLY A 80 -19.69 0.74 -1.43
N SER A 81 -18.86 0.89 -0.39
CA SER A 81 -17.73 1.83 -0.41
C SER A 81 -16.57 1.33 -1.25
N THR A 82 -15.79 2.28 -1.77
CA THR A 82 -14.47 2.02 -2.38
C THR A 82 -13.38 2.61 -1.49
N ALA A 83 -12.37 1.81 -1.18
CA ALA A 83 -11.19 2.29 -0.47
C ALA A 83 -9.92 1.62 -1.00
N ASN A 84 -8.78 2.22 -0.71
CA ASN A 84 -7.50 1.67 -1.07
C ASN A 84 -6.57 1.50 0.12
N LEU A 85 -5.65 0.55 -0.01
CA LEU A 85 -4.52 0.37 0.87
C LEU A 85 -3.23 0.68 0.09
N THR A 86 -2.35 1.49 0.68
CA THR A 86 -1.04 1.77 0.09
C THR A 86 -0.04 0.68 0.42
N THR A 87 0.89 0.44 -0.49
CA THR A 87 1.93 -0.59 -0.32
C THR A 87 3.23 -0.20 -1.00
N VAL A 88 4.30 -0.94 -0.67
CA VAL A 88 5.63 -0.74 -1.23
C VAL A 88 5.65 -0.91 -2.76
N PRO A 89 6.44 -0.10 -3.49
CA PRO A 89 6.54 -0.16 -4.95
C PRO A 89 7.53 -1.26 -5.40
N GLY A 90 7.13 -2.50 -5.27
CA GLY A 90 7.95 -3.68 -5.53
C GLY A 90 8.81 -4.05 -4.34
N GLY A 91 9.82 -3.27 -4.10
CA GLY A 91 10.84 -3.38 -3.07
C GLY A 91 12.01 -2.45 -3.40
N TRP A 92 13.08 -2.52 -2.65
CA TRP A 92 14.30 -1.76 -2.91
C TRP A 92 14.99 -2.31 -4.18
N ALA A 93 15.22 -1.45 -5.19
CA ALA A 93 15.67 -1.89 -6.52
C ALA A 93 17.01 -2.64 -6.47
N ASP A 94 17.93 -2.20 -5.62
CA ASP A 94 19.26 -2.83 -5.49
C ASP A 94 19.21 -4.25 -4.90
N ASP A 95 18.10 -4.64 -4.28
CA ASP A 95 17.89 -6.00 -3.78
C ASP A 95 17.47 -6.98 -4.89
N TRP A 96 17.04 -6.47 -6.05
CA TRP A 96 16.54 -7.26 -7.17
C TRP A 96 17.68 -7.53 -8.16
N ARG A 97 18.08 -8.79 -8.26
CA ARG A 97 19.32 -9.20 -8.99
C ARG A 97 19.03 -9.83 -10.33
N THR A 98 17.83 -10.34 -10.55
CA THR A 98 17.49 -11.13 -11.73
C THR A 98 16.12 -10.72 -12.29
N PRO A 99 15.87 -10.98 -13.59
CA PRO A 99 14.52 -10.82 -14.16
C PRO A 99 13.45 -11.65 -13.44
N ASP A 100 13.82 -12.77 -12.83
CA ASP A 100 12.88 -13.62 -12.08
C ASP A 100 12.38 -12.94 -10.80
N ASP A 101 13.16 -12.02 -10.20
CA ASP A 101 12.71 -11.20 -9.08
C ASP A 101 11.47 -10.38 -9.46
N HIS A 102 11.50 -9.71 -10.62
CA HIS A 102 10.36 -8.96 -11.15
C HIS A 102 9.16 -9.86 -11.41
N LYS A 103 9.39 -10.99 -12.08
CA LYS A 103 8.33 -11.94 -12.41
C LYS A 103 7.64 -12.48 -11.16
N LEU A 104 8.42 -12.89 -10.15
CA LEU A 104 7.88 -13.39 -8.89
C LEU A 104 7.07 -12.32 -8.15
N ALA A 105 7.58 -11.10 -8.09
CA ALA A 105 6.89 -9.99 -7.45
C ALA A 105 5.56 -9.64 -8.16
N LEU A 106 5.53 -9.62 -9.48
CA LEU A 106 4.30 -9.40 -10.26
C LEU A 106 3.28 -10.54 -10.08
N GLN A 107 3.73 -11.79 -10.00
CA GLN A 107 2.86 -12.93 -9.69
C GLN A 107 2.22 -12.80 -8.30
N ASN A 108 2.99 -12.40 -7.30
CA ASN A 108 2.48 -12.17 -5.96
C ASN A 108 1.53 -10.96 -5.91
N LEU A 109 1.81 -9.89 -6.64
CA LEU A 109 0.91 -8.75 -6.75
C LEU A 109 -0.43 -9.17 -7.39
N ALA A 110 -0.40 -9.95 -8.47
CA ALA A 110 -1.61 -10.48 -9.11
C ALA A 110 -2.44 -11.37 -8.16
N ARG A 111 -1.78 -12.18 -7.33
CA ARG A 111 -2.46 -12.97 -6.28
C ARG A 111 -3.13 -12.07 -5.24
N ALA A 112 -2.46 -11.01 -4.80
CA ALA A 112 -3.05 -10.05 -3.86
C ALA A 112 -4.23 -9.29 -4.49
N ALA A 113 -4.14 -8.91 -5.76
CA ALA A 113 -5.24 -8.30 -6.50
C ALA A 113 -6.46 -9.24 -6.58
N ALA A 114 -6.24 -10.53 -6.88
CA ALA A 114 -7.30 -11.52 -6.85
C ALA A 114 -7.97 -11.64 -5.48
N HIS A 115 -7.20 -11.66 -4.38
CA HIS A 115 -7.76 -11.64 -3.02
C HIS A 115 -8.59 -10.38 -2.74
N CYS A 116 -8.18 -9.22 -3.22
CA CYS A 116 -8.98 -7.99 -3.06
C CYS A 116 -10.31 -8.09 -3.83
N ARG A 117 -10.32 -8.74 -4.98
CA ARG A 117 -11.55 -9.00 -5.76
C ARG A 117 -12.48 -9.92 -4.99
N ASP A 118 -11.97 -11.06 -4.51
CA ASP A 118 -12.76 -12.02 -3.71
C ASP A 118 -13.38 -11.32 -2.47
N ILE A 119 -12.59 -10.51 -1.76
CA ILE A 119 -13.07 -9.72 -0.63
C ILE A 119 -14.18 -8.77 -1.07
N SER A 120 -14.03 -8.09 -2.21
CA SER A 120 -15.02 -7.16 -2.73
C SER A 120 -16.33 -7.87 -3.10
N GLU A 121 -16.28 -9.06 -3.67
CA GLU A 121 -17.44 -9.89 -3.97
C GLU A 121 -18.18 -10.35 -2.70
N ILE A 122 -17.44 -10.70 -1.65
CA ILE A 122 -18.01 -11.17 -0.38
C ILE A 122 -18.63 -10.03 0.43
N THR A 123 -17.98 -8.86 0.44
CA THR A 123 -18.32 -7.76 1.36
C THR A 123 -19.13 -6.64 0.73
N GLY A 124 -19.21 -6.59 -0.60
CA GLY A 124 -19.76 -5.46 -1.34
C GLY A 124 -18.88 -4.20 -1.32
N CYS A 125 -17.71 -4.23 -0.66
CA CYS A 125 -16.78 -3.11 -0.58
C CYS A 125 -15.65 -3.29 -1.61
N ARG A 126 -15.40 -2.30 -2.45
CA ARG A 126 -14.33 -2.35 -3.43
C ARG A 126 -12.99 -1.99 -2.79
N ILE A 127 -12.08 -2.97 -2.70
CA ILE A 127 -10.74 -2.77 -2.16
C ILE A 127 -9.72 -2.72 -3.30
N GLN A 128 -8.89 -1.67 -3.29
CA GLN A 128 -7.84 -1.46 -4.28
C GLN A 128 -6.46 -1.42 -3.61
N ILE A 129 -5.45 -1.94 -4.29
CA ILE A 129 -4.04 -1.87 -3.86
C ILE A 129 -3.42 -0.67 -4.56
N ALA A 130 -3.04 0.35 -3.78
CA ALA A 130 -2.40 1.56 -4.26
C ALA A 130 -0.88 1.44 -4.11
N ILE A 131 -0.20 1.19 -5.22
CA ILE A 131 1.26 1.17 -5.27
C ILE A 131 1.78 2.60 -5.10
N GLU A 132 2.72 2.80 -4.18
CA GLU A 132 3.27 4.12 -3.84
C GLU A 132 4.72 4.24 -4.32
N PRO A 133 4.97 4.71 -5.55
CA PRO A 133 6.32 4.84 -6.09
C PRO A 133 7.19 5.78 -5.27
N GLU A 134 8.41 5.32 -4.99
CA GLU A 134 9.41 6.06 -4.24
C GLU A 134 10.78 5.99 -4.93
N PRO A 135 11.65 6.99 -4.74
CA PRO A 135 13.02 6.96 -5.23
C PRO A 135 13.77 5.71 -4.74
N GLY A 136 14.51 5.05 -5.64
CA GLY A 136 15.27 3.84 -5.32
C GLY A 136 14.48 2.54 -5.29
N CYS A 137 13.18 2.58 -5.54
CA CYS A 137 12.34 1.40 -5.58
C CYS A 137 12.20 0.79 -6.99
N ALA A 138 11.81 -0.49 -7.03
CA ALA A 138 11.82 -1.28 -8.26
C ALA A 138 10.72 -0.88 -9.25
N TRP A 139 9.53 -0.48 -8.77
CA TRP A 139 8.42 -0.12 -9.63
C TRP A 139 8.23 1.39 -9.69
N GLN A 140 8.06 1.89 -10.91
CA GLN A 140 7.84 3.29 -11.20
C GLN A 140 6.36 3.55 -11.54
N LEU A 141 5.94 4.81 -11.41
CA LEU A 141 4.57 5.23 -11.70
C LEU A 141 4.16 4.86 -13.13
N PHE A 142 2.97 4.29 -13.28
CA PHE A 142 2.38 3.81 -14.53
C PHE A 142 3.18 2.72 -15.26
N ASP A 143 3.90 1.88 -14.51
CA ASP A 143 4.54 0.69 -15.05
C ASP A 143 3.45 -0.26 -15.62
N PRO A 144 3.46 -0.56 -16.95
CA PRO A 144 2.42 -1.37 -17.56
C PRO A 144 2.38 -2.80 -17.03
N ALA A 145 3.52 -3.37 -16.63
CA ALA A 145 3.59 -4.72 -16.07
C ALA A 145 2.91 -4.79 -14.70
N VAL A 146 3.07 -3.73 -13.88
CA VAL A 146 2.41 -3.61 -12.58
C VAL A 146 0.89 -3.44 -12.78
N GLU A 147 0.47 -2.58 -13.71
CA GLU A 147 -0.96 -2.38 -14.02
C GLU A 147 -1.63 -3.64 -14.56
N ALA A 148 -0.88 -4.47 -15.28
CA ALA A 148 -1.38 -5.74 -15.81
C ALA A 148 -1.64 -6.80 -14.72
N ALA A 149 -1.17 -6.60 -13.50
CA ALA A 149 -1.40 -7.52 -12.38
C ALA A 149 -2.89 -7.59 -11.96
N GLY A 150 -3.70 -6.58 -12.28
CA GLY A 150 -5.14 -6.62 -12.05
C GLY A 150 -5.83 -5.26 -12.07
N PRO A 151 -7.16 -5.24 -12.25
CA PRO A 151 -7.94 -3.99 -12.22
C PRO A 151 -8.04 -3.37 -10.81
N GLU A 152 -7.70 -4.13 -9.78
CA GLU A 152 -7.62 -3.67 -8.39
C GLU A 152 -6.35 -2.86 -8.11
N ILE A 153 -5.37 -2.89 -9.03
CA ILE A 153 -4.12 -2.14 -8.88
C ILE A 153 -4.33 -0.70 -9.33
N VAL A 154 -3.99 0.22 -8.45
CA VAL A 154 -4.00 1.66 -8.69
C VAL A 154 -2.70 2.27 -8.17
N TRP A 155 -2.50 3.56 -8.41
CA TRP A 155 -1.30 4.26 -7.96
C TRP A 155 -1.62 5.18 -6.79
N CYS A 156 -0.70 5.24 -5.83
CA CYS A 156 -0.62 6.28 -4.83
C CYS A 156 0.46 7.27 -5.24
N VAL A 157 0.09 8.53 -5.38
CA VAL A 157 1.03 9.60 -5.71
C VAL A 157 1.34 10.39 -4.44
N ASP A 158 2.57 10.28 -3.95
CA ASP A 158 3.08 11.17 -2.90
C ASP A 158 3.91 12.28 -3.54
N THR A 159 3.48 13.52 -3.35
CA THR A 159 4.09 14.67 -4.02
C THR A 159 5.54 14.92 -3.60
N CYS A 160 5.94 14.54 -2.37
CA CYS A 160 7.33 14.72 -1.95
C CYS A 160 8.28 13.74 -2.64
N HIS A 161 7.85 12.53 -3.00
CA HIS A 161 8.69 11.56 -3.69
C HIS A 161 9.10 12.06 -5.09
N PHE A 162 8.22 12.79 -5.76
CA PHE A 162 8.55 13.44 -7.05
C PHE A 162 9.40 14.69 -6.87
N ALA A 163 9.12 15.47 -5.81
CA ALA A 163 9.89 16.70 -5.53
C ALA A 163 11.35 16.38 -5.18
N VAL A 164 11.62 15.30 -4.44
CA VAL A 164 13.00 14.87 -4.09
C VAL A 164 13.81 14.52 -5.33
N ASP A 165 13.17 13.94 -6.35
CA ASP A 165 13.82 13.60 -7.62
C ASP A 165 13.79 14.75 -8.65
N PHE A 166 13.23 15.93 -8.31
CA PHE A 166 12.99 17.04 -9.23
C PHE A 166 12.23 16.64 -10.50
N LYS A 167 11.38 15.61 -10.39
CA LYS A 167 10.58 15.10 -11.49
C LYS A 167 9.21 15.77 -11.52
N PRO A 168 8.70 16.19 -12.70
CA PRO A 168 7.33 16.65 -12.81
C PRO A 168 6.37 15.50 -12.55
N LEU A 169 5.23 15.79 -11.90
CA LEU A 169 4.15 14.83 -11.74
C LEU A 169 3.59 14.45 -13.11
N PRO A 170 3.69 13.18 -13.54
CA PRO A 170 3.09 12.74 -14.79
C PRO A 170 1.58 12.56 -14.60
N LEU A 171 0.81 13.57 -14.97
CA LEU A 171 -0.66 13.54 -14.85
C LEU A 171 -1.36 12.69 -15.94
N ARG A 172 -0.60 11.85 -16.65
CA ARG A 172 -1.17 10.88 -17.58
C ARG A 172 -1.87 9.77 -16.79
N ASN A 173 -2.97 9.25 -17.33
CA ASN A 173 -3.71 8.12 -16.72
C ASN A 173 -4.25 8.40 -15.30
N TRP A 174 -4.65 9.64 -15.00
CA TRP A 174 -5.20 10.03 -13.71
C TRP A 174 -6.30 9.07 -13.18
N ARG A 175 -7.00 8.36 -14.08
CA ARG A 175 -8.01 7.34 -13.71
C ARG A 175 -7.42 6.13 -12.98
N ARG A 176 -6.12 5.93 -13.08
CA ARG A 176 -5.39 4.89 -12.35
C ARG A 176 -4.79 5.40 -11.04
N ILE A 177 -4.98 6.67 -10.72
CA ILE A 177 -4.58 7.23 -9.42
C ILE A 177 -5.72 6.99 -8.43
N GLY A 178 -5.50 6.11 -7.47
CA GLY A 178 -6.47 5.80 -6.41
C GLY A 178 -6.26 6.68 -5.16
N ARG A 179 -5.06 7.23 -4.99
CA ARG A 179 -4.71 8.04 -3.83
C ARG A 179 -3.66 9.10 -4.16
N VAL A 180 -3.79 10.25 -3.52
CA VAL A 180 -2.77 11.30 -3.53
C VAL A 180 -2.43 11.64 -2.09
N GLN A 181 -1.14 11.69 -1.77
CA GLN A 181 -0.59 12.20 -0.51
C GLN A 181 0.05 13.56 -0.81
N LEU A 182 -0.50 14.60 -0.19
CA LEU A 182 0.05 15.95 -0.29
C LEU A 182 1.09 16.14 0.79
N SER A 183 2.34 16.15 0.39
CA SER A 183 3.49 16.31 1.25
C SER A 183 4.48 17.27 0.59
N THR A 184 5.47 17.75 1.34
CA THR A 184 6.45 18.71 0.88
C THR A 184 7.87 18.18 1.08
N ALA A 185 8.77 18.57 0.17
CA ALA A 185 10.21 18.39 0.34
C ALA A 185 10.87 19.77 0.45
N LEU A 186 11.95 19.84 1.23
CA LEU A 186 12.78 21.03 1.31
C LEU A 186 13.95 20.91 0.34
N GLU A 187 14.18 21.95 -0.45
CA GLU A 187 15.42 22.10 -1.19
C GLU A 187 16.47 22.68 -0.25
N CYS A 188 17.52 21.92 0.03
CA CYS A 188 18.70 22.42 0.72
C CYS A 188 19.69 22.89 -0.33
N GLN A 189 19.90 24.20 -0.46
CA GLN A 189 21.03 24.71 -1.21
C GLN A 189 22.29 24.28 -0.43
N ASN A 190 23.11 23.43 -1.04
CA ASN A 190 24.46 23.21 -0.55
C ASN A 190 25.20 24.54 -0.64
N THR A 191 25.28 25.27 0.45
CA THR A 191 26.27 26.34 0.60
C THR A 191 27.63 25.66 0.68
N PRO A 192 28.58 26.03 -0.19
CA PRO A 192 29.91 25.43 -0.21
C PRO A 192 30.67 25.68 1.09
#